data_7f78fdac87a623a2ee6bb77bd1f0cd6a
#
_entry.id   7f78fdac87a623a2ee6bb77bd1f0cd6a
#
_cell.length_a   1.000
_cell.length_b   1.000
_cell.length_c   1.000
_cell.angle_alpha   90.00
_cell.angle_beta   90.00
_cell.angle_gamma   90.00
#
_symmetry.space_group_name_H-M   'P 1'
#
loop_
_entity.id
_entity.type
_entity.pdbx_description
1 polymer ?
#
loop_
_entity_poly.entity_id
_entity_poly.type
_entity_poly.pdbx_seq_one_letter_code
_entity_poly.pdbx_strand_id
1 'polypeptide(L)'
;MDKPTQTRRSFLKKLWLLLGGVAFAELIVMLVLFFRPRKSGTKAFDENPIIIAGRVDNFEPGTVSAFVRGKFYLARLKDGGFLAMSRKCTHLSCTVPWVSAENKFICPCHSSEFDIRGEVANPPAPRALDLYLVEIENNVLKVDTSKLKRRSVFAADQVTYPDKA
;
A
#
# COMPACT_ATOMS: atom_id res chain seq x y z
N MET A 1 -15.38 -67.57 28.31
CA MET A 1 -15.28 -66.19 27.80
C MET A 1 -13.92 -66.09 27.08
N ASP A 2 -13.89 -66.36 25.77
CA ASP A 2 -12.65 -66.34 24.99
C ASP A 2 -12.31 -64.87 24.66
N LYS A 3 -11.14 -64.42 25.12
CA LYS A 3 -10.57 -63.13 24.69
C LYS A 3 -10.19 -63.27 23.21
N PRO A 4 -10.67 -62.37 22.33
CA PRO A 4 -10.27 -62.41 20.94
C PRO A 4 -8.77 -62.17 20.85
N THR A 5 -8.03 -63.19 20.39
CA THR A 5 -6.59 -63.05 20.09
C THR A 5 -6.40 -62.04 18.94
N GLN A 6 -5.89 -60.89 19.28
CA GLN A 6 -5.54 -59.90 18.26
C GLN A 6 -4.41 -60.46 17.38
N THR A 7 -4.72 -60.78 16.15
CA THR A 7 -3.71 -61.20 15.18
C THR A 7 -2.86 -59.96 14.78
N ARG A 8 -1.53 -60.14 14.54
CA ARG A 8 -0.62 -59.08 14.13
C ARG A 8 -1.21 -58.24 12.96
N ARG A 9 -1.95 -58.90 12.08
CA ARG A 9 -2.59 -58.27 10.91
C ARG A 9 -3.74 -57.31 11.32
N SER A 10 -4.54 -57.66 12.34
CA SER A 10 -5.61 -56.80 12.81
C SER A 10 -5.07 -55.61 13.60
N PHE A 11 -3.98 -55.76 14.34
CA PHE A 11 -3.27 -54.70 15.01
C PHE A 11 -2.70 -53.67 14.02
N LEU A 12 -1.97 -54.15 12.98
CA LEU A 12 -1.43 -53.28 11.95
C LEU A 12 -2.51 -52.51 11.19
N LYS A 13 -3.64 -53.14 10.86
CA LYS A 13 -4.77 -52.44 10.23
C LYS A 13 -5.32 -51.30 11.11
N LYS A 14 -5.50 -51.56 12.41
CA LYS A 14 -5.96 -50.53 13.34
C LYS A 14 -4.96 -49.39 13.49
N LEU A 15 -3.67 -49.72 13.56
CA LEU A 15 -2.58 -48.73 13.62
C LEU A 15 -2.55 -47.85 12.36
N TRP A 16 -2.65 -48.45 11.17
CA TRP A 16 -2.70 -47.71 9.90
C TRP A 16 -3.93 -46.79 9.80
N LEU A 17 -5.10 -47.27 10.25
CA LEU A 17 -6.32 -46.45 10.28
C LEU A 17 -6.17 -45.25 11.24
N LEU A 18 -5.56 -45.48 12.40
CA LEU A 18 -5.32 -44.41 13.38
C LEU A 18 -4.33 -43.37 12.85
N LEU A 19 -3.19 -43.81 12.31
CA LEU A 19 -2.20 -42.91 11.72
C LEU A 19 -2.75 -42.16 10.52
N GLY A 20 -3.50 -42.83 9.65
CA GLY A 20 -4.17 -42.18 8.52
C GLY A 20 -5.22 -41.17 8.95
N GLY A 21 -5.97 -41.46 10.01
CA GLY A 21 -6.94 -40.54 10.60
C GLY A 21 -6.28 -39.27 11.17
N VAL A 22 -5.16 -39.44 11.89
CA VAL A 22 -4.39 -38.31 12.41
C VAL A 22 -3.84 -37.44 11.29
N ALA A 23 -3.18 -38.04 10.29
CA ALA A 23 -2.65 -37.32 9.14
C ALA A 23 -3.74 -36.57 8.35
N PHE A 24 -4.92 -37.19 8.21
CA PHE A 24 -6.05 -36.54 7.55
C PHE A 24 -6.59 -35.35 8.37
N ALA A 25 -6.68 -35.48 9.70
CA ALA A 25 -7.07 -34.39 10.58
C ALA A 25 -6.08 -33.21 10.52
N GLU A 26 -4.78 -33.50 10.53
CA GLU A 26 -3.74 -32.46 10.37
C GLU A 26 -3.85 -31.73 9.03
N LEU A 27 -4.10 -32.50 7.95
CA LEU A 27 -4.31 -31.91 6.62
C LEU A 27 -5.51 -30.96 6.59
N ILE A 28 -6.63 -31.35 7.21
CA ILE A 28 -7.82 -30.48 7.33
C ILE A 28 -7.50 -29.22 8.12
N VAL A 29 -6.82 -29.35 9.26
CA VAL A 29 -6.41 -28.20 10.07
C VAL A 29 -5.52 -27.25 9.27
N MET A 30 -4.53 -27.77 8.54
CA MET A 30 -3.67 -26.97 7.67
C MET A 30 -4.47 -26.24 6.58
N LEU A 31 -5.40 -26.93 5.92
CA LEU A 31 -6.27 -26.32 4.91
C LEU A 31 -7.14 -25.20 5.52
N VAL A 32 -7.76 -25.45 6.66
CA VAL A 32 -8.58 -24.46 7.36
C VAL A 32 -7.74 -23.24 7.75
N LEU A 33 -6.52 -23.44 8.25
CA LEU A 33 -5.62 -22.35 8.63
C LEU A 33 -5.10 -21.59 7.40
N PHE A 34 -4.88 -22.29 6.28
CA PHE A 34 -4.44 -21.68 5.02
C PHE A 34 -5.52 -20.79 4.41
N PHE A 35 -6.78 -21.26 4.40
CA PHE A 35 -7.91 -20.48 3.86
C PHE A 35 -8.52 -19.50 4.87
N ARG A 36 -8.13 -19.58 6.15
CA ARG A 36 -8.54 -18.53 7.09
C ARG A 36 -8.00 -17.19 6.61
N PRO A 37 -8.87 -16.20 6.36
CA PRO A 37 -8.41 -14.86 6.05
C PRO A 37 -7.51 -14.42 7.21
N ARG A 38 -6.23 -14.32 6.92
CA ARG A 38 -5.27 -13.77 7.86
C ARG A 38 -5.75 -12.33 8.10
N LYS A 39 -6.40 -12.09 9.23
CA LYS A 39 -6.56 -10.73 9.72
C LYS A 39 -5.12 -10.23 9.79
N SER A 40 -4.72 -9.46 8.79
CA SER A 40 -3.41 -8.84 8.75
C SER A 40 -3.28 -8.08 10.06
N GLY A 41 -2.58 -8.67 11.00
CA GLY A 41 -2.26 -8.04 12.28
C GLY A 41 -1.16 -7.00 12.07
N THR A 42 -1.34 -6.16 11.07
CA THR A 42 -0.82 -4.82 11.15
C THR A 42 -1.60 -4.21 12.31
N LYS A 43 -1.05 -4.37 13.54
CA LYS A 43 -1.38 -3.47 14.64
C LYS A 43 -1.50 -2.12 14.00
N ALA A 44 -2.69 -1.52 14.15
CA ALA A 44 -2.99 -0.20 13.67
C ALA A 44 -1.78 0.72 13.95
N PHE A 45 -0.96 0.91 12.91
CA PHE A 45 -0.08 2.05 12.88
C PHE A 45 -1.03 3.22 12.69
N ASP A 46 -1.31 3.87 13.81
CA ASP A 46 -2.13 5.07 13.91
C ASP A 46 -3.51 4.93 13.24
N GLU A 47 -4.55 4.76 14.06
CA GLU A 47 -5.95 4.75 13.61
C GLU A 47 -6.37 6.10 12.99
N ASN A 48 -5.49 7.08 13.01
CA ASN A 48 -5.76 8.37 12.43
C ASN A 48 -5.29 8.38 10.96
N PRO A 49 -6.22 8.39 10.00
CA PRO A 49 -5.90 8.46 8.59
C PRO A 49 -5.26 9.79 8.18
N ILE A 50 -5.29 10.78 9.08
CA ILE A 50 -4.74 12.12 8.85
C ILE A 50 -3.28 12.13 9.31
N ILE A 51 -2.37 12.33 8.37
CA ILE A 51 -0.93 12.44 8.64
C ILE A 51 -0.54 13.91 8.64
N ILE A 52 0.04 14.34 9.76
CA ILE A 52 0.64 15.68 9.85
C ILE A 52 1.99 15.62 9.14
N ALA A 53 2.08 16.25 7.97
CA ALA A 53 3.30 16.27 7.18
C ALA A 53 4.34 17.28 7.72
N GLY A 54 3.88 18.36 8.33
CA GLY A 54 4.74 19.40 8.89
C GLY A 54 4.29 20.80 8.48
N ARG A 55 5.13 21.81 8.78
CA ARG A 55 4.85 23.19 8.38
C ARG A 55 5.15 23.40 6.90
N VAL A 56 4.39 24.28 6.26
CA VAL A 56 4.58 24.69 4.85
C VAL A 56 6.03 25.11 4.59
N ASP A 57 6.62 25.86 5.51
CA ASP A 57 7.97 26.42 5.39
C ASP A 57 9.08 25.36 5.34
N ASN A 58 8.80 24.13 5.79
CA ASN A 58 9.76 23.02 5.82
C ASN A 58 9.96 22.37 4.43
N PHE A 59 9.20 22.77 3.44
CA PHE A 59 9.27 22.20 2.10
C PHE A 59 9.74 23.27 1.11
N GLU A 60 10.76 22.98 0.32
CA GLU A 60 11.22 23.91 -0.72
C GLU A 60 10.37 23.77 -1.98
N PRO A 61 10.05 24.89 -2.68
CA PRO A 61 9.36 24.85 -3.97
C PRO A 61 10.13 23.99 -5.01
N GLY A 62 9.39 23.18 -5.75
CA GLY A 62 9.97 22.28 -6.76
C GLY A 62 10.54 20.99 -6.19
N THR A 63 10.24 20.63 -4.91
CA THR A 63 10.75 19.42 -4.26
C THR A 63 9.67 18.39 -3.99
N VAL A 64 10.10 17.14 -3.80
CA VAL A 64 9.24 16.01 -3.47
C VAL A 64 9.76 15.32 -2.21
N SER A 65 8.90 15.19 -1.20
CA SER A 65 9.18 14.52 0.06
C SER A 65 8.43 13.20 0.17
N ALA A 66 9.12 12.12 0.60
CA ALA A 66 8.53 10.79 0.72
C ALA A 66 8.01 10.52 2.13
N PHE A 67 6.72 10.23 2.26
CA PHE A 67 6.07 9.81 3.49
C PHE A 67 5.81 8.30 3.47
N VAL A 68 6.79 7.54 3.96
CA VAL A 68 6.78 6.07 3.89
C VAL A 68 5.60 5.46 4.65
N ARG A 69 5.31 5.97 5.86
CA ARG A 69 4.18 5.51 6.69
C ARG A 69 2.83 5.73 6.01
N GLY A 70 2.63 6.90 5.41
CA GLY A 70 1.41 7.26 4.70
C GLY A 70 1.31 6.73 3.29
N LYS A 71 2.39 6.10 2.78
CA LYS A 71 2.49 5.56 1.42
C LYS A 71 2.19 6.61 0.34
N PHE A 72 2.60 7.86 0.57
CA PHE A 72 2.45 8.95 -0.38
C PHE A 72 3.75 9.76 -0.56
N TYR A 73 3.77 10.57 -1.60
CA TYR A 73 4.72 11.64 -1.82
C TYR A 73 4.01 12.98 -1.68
N LEU A 74 4.62 13.90 -0.97
CA LEU A 74 4.20 15.30 -0.93
C LEU A 74 5.11 16.09 -1.86
N ALA A 75 4.55 16.61 -2.95
CA ALA A 75 5.24 17.51 -3.87
C ALA A 75 4.86 18.94 -3.54
N ARG A 76 5.85 19.83 -3.41
CA ARG A 76 5.64 21.28 -3.45
C ARG A 76 6.00 21.77 -4.85
N LEU A 77 5.02 22.29 -5.56
CA LEU A 77 5.21 22.81 -6.91
C LEU A 77 5.98 24.15 -6.86
N LYS A 78 6.55 24.57 -8.01
CA LYS A 78 7.32 25.82 -8.11
C LYS A 78 6.48 27.08 -7.79
N ASP A 79 5.17 27.01 -8.03
CA ASP A 79 4.20 28.04 -7.72
C ASP A 79 3.77 28.08 -6.25
N GLY A 80 4.32 27.19 -5.42
CA GLY A 80 4.07 27.09 -3.98
C GLY A 80 2.94 26.14 -3.59
N GLY A 81 2.19 25.58 -4.54
CA GLY A 81 1.10 24.63 -4.30
C GLY A 81 1.57 23.23 -3.89
N PHE A 82 0.70 22.48 -3.25
CA PHE A 82 0.97 21.14 -2.74
C PHE A 82 0.08 20.07 -3.37
N LEU A 83 0.69 18.91 -3.62
CA LEU A 83 0.02 17.68 -4.06
C LEU A 83 0.51 16.50 -3.21
N ALA A 84 -0.41 15.74 -2.63
CA ALA A 84 -0.07 14.46 -1.99
C ALA A 84 -0.43 13.31 -2.93
N MET A 85 0.58 12.65 -3.49
CA MET A 85 0.41 11.62 -4.51
C MET A 85 0.64 10.24 -3.97
N SER A 86 -0.21 9.27 -4.36
CA SER A 86 -0.01 7.87 -4.06
C SER A 86 1.30 7.37 -4.65
N ARG A 87 2.01 6.52 -3.90
CA ARG A 87 3.24 5.87 -4.36
C ARG A 87 2.98 4.72 -5.34
N LYS A 88 1.73 4.41 -5.65
CA LYS A 88 1.35 3.28 -6.52
C LYS A 88 1.27 3.72 -7.97
N CYS A 89 2.02 3.01 -8.83
CA CYS A 89 1.92 3.16 -10.28
C CYS A 89 0.49 2.83 -10.75
N THR A 90 -0.07 3.65 -11.61
CA THR A 90 -1.41 3.46 -12.16
C THR A 90 -1.50 2.37 -13.22
N HIS A 91 -0.35 1.79 -13.64
CA HIS A 91 -0.31 0.60 -14.49
C HIS A 91 -0.68 -0.68 -13.69
N LEU A 92 0.21 -1.16 -12.83
CA LEU A 92 0.04 -2.41 -12.07
C LEU A 92 0.40 -2.27 -10.58
N SER A 93 0.22 -1.07 -10.02
CA SER A 93 0.39 -0.78 -8.58
C SER A 93 1.79 -1.00 -7.99
N CYS A 94 2.83 -1.08 -8.82
CA CYS A 94 4.22 -1.07 -8.34
C CYS A 94 4.51 0.23 -7.57
N THR A 95 5.40 0.19 -6.59
CA THR A 95 5.86 1.42 -5.93
C THR A 95 6.75 2.21 -6.89
N VAL A 96 6.43 3.49 -7.10
CA VAL A 96 7.15 4.39 -8.00
C VAL A 96 8.04 5.32 -7.18
N PRO A 97 9.37 5.18 -7.21
CA PRO A 97 10.29 6.12 -6.55
C PRO A 97 10.37 7.46 -7.28
N TRP A 98 10.65 8.52 -6.53
CA TRP A 98 11.08 9.80 -7.07
C TRP A 98 12.58 9.78 -7.36
N VAL A 99 12.98 10.15 -8.56
CA VAL A 99 14.36 10.26 -8.99
C VAL A 99 14.70 11.75 -9.15
N SER A 100 15.31 12.34 -8.13
CA SER A 100 15.56 13.79 -8.08
C SER A 100 16.49 14.28 -9.18
N ALA A 101 17.45 13.46 -9.62
CA ALA A 101 18.35 13.80 -10.73
C ALA A 101 17.61 14.00 -12.07
N GLU A 102 16.48 13.33 -12.26
CA GLU A 102 15.67 13.39 -13.47
C GLU A 102 14.41 14.23 -13.31
N ASN A 103 14.12 14.68 -12.08
CA ASN A 103 12.86 15.37 -11.71
C ASN A 103 11.62 14.59 -12.16
N LYS A 104 11.64 13.27 -11.98
CA LYS A 104 10.57 12.35 -12.39
C LYS A 104 10.33 11.25 -11.37
N PHE A 105 9.13 10.73 -11.37
CA PHE A 105 8.82 9.43 -10.78
C PHE A 105 9.03 8.36 -11.83
N ILE A 106 9.82 7.33 -11.54
CA ILE A 106 10.15 6.27 -12.51
C ILE A 106 9.74 4.92 -11.93
N CYS A 107 8.84 4.24 -12.63
CA CYS A 107 8.36 2.92 -12.21
C CYS A 107 9.37 1.83 -12.59
N PRO A 108 9.93 1.08 -11.63
CA PRO A 108 10.96 0.06 -11.91
C PRO A 108 10.41 -1.17 -12.62
N CYS A 109 9.08 -1.36 -12.66
CA CYS A 109 8.46 -2.55 -13.22
C CYS A 109 8.41 -2.51 -14.76
N HIS A 110 7.95 -1.39 -15.34
CA HIS A 110 7.74 -1.26 -16.79
C HIS A 110 8.09 0.15 -17.27
N SER A 111 8.97 0.86 -16.55
CA SER A 111 9.52 2.15 -16.95
C SER A 111 8.48 3.25 -17.24
N SER A 112 7.27 3.17 -16.63
CA SER A 112 6.35 4.31 -16.69
C SER A 112 6.97 5.50 -15.94
N GLU A 113 6.93 6.69 -16.55
CA GLU A 113 7.45 7.90 -15.94
C GLU A 113 6.32 8.90 -15.67
N PHE A 114 6.48 9.66 -14.58
CA PHE A 114 5.54 10.72 -14.21
C PHE A 114 6.32 11.97 -13.82
N ASP A 115 5.79 13.13 -14.16
CA ASP A 115 6.37 14.43 -13.77
C ASP A 115 6.12 14.73 -12.28
N ILE A 116 6.60 15.89 -11.81
CA ILE A 116 6.41 16.33 -10.41
C ILE A 116 4.93 16.51 -10.02
N ARG A 117 4.04 16.70 -11.00
CA ARG A 117 2.59 16.78 -10.79
C ARG A 117 1.93 15.40 -10.82
N GLY A 118 2.73 14.35 -11.06
CA GLY A 118 2.26 12.97 -11.19
C GLY A 118 1.57 12.69 -12.51
N GLU A 119 1.73 13.55 -13.52
CA GLU A 119 1.21 13.34 -14.86
C GLU A 119 2.10 12.37 -15.64
N VAL A 120 1.50 11.55 -16.52
CA VAL A 120 2.26 10.56 -17.29
C VAL A 120 3.14 11.25 -18.29
N ALA A 121 4.45 11.08 -18.15
CA ALA A 121 5.48 11.54 -19.09
C ALA A 121 5.87 10.43 -20.07
N ASN A 122 5.83 9.16 -19.63
CA ASN A 122 6.12 7.99 -20.46
C ASN A 122 5.20 6.81 -20.10
N PRO A 123 4.56 6.14 -21.10
CA PRO A 123 3.72 4.96 -20.86
C PRO A 123 4.57 3.77 -20.32
N PRO A 124 3.94 2.64 -19.87
CA PRO A 124 2.56 2.21 -20.14
C PRO A 124 1.49 2.64 -19.11
N ALA A 125 1.80 3.46 -18.12
CA ALA A 125 0.78 3.93 -17.17
C ALA A 125 -0.34 4.67 -17.93
N PRO A 126 -1.63 4.30 -17.71
CA PRO A 126 -2.74 4.84 -18.52
C PRO A 126 -3.24 6.21 -18.04
N ARG A 127 -2.82 6.69 -16.86
CA ARG A 127 -3.33 7.90 -16.24
C ARG A 127 -2.38 8.42 -15.14
N ALA A 128 -2.60 9.65 -14.72
CA ALA A 128 -1.83 10.29 -13.67
C ALA A 128 -1.89 9.53 -12.31
N LEU A 129 -0.92 9.76 -11.43
CA LEU A 129 -0.89 9.22 -10.07
C LEU A 129 -2.10 9.73 -9.27
N ASP A 130 -2.69 8.86 -8.47
CA ASP A 130 -3.82 9.19 -7.60
C ASP A 130 -3.39 10.16 -6.50
N LEU A 131 -4.33 11.00 -6.03
CA LEU A 131 -4.09 11.99 -4.99
C LEU A 131 -4.75 11.60 -3.67
N TYR A 132 -4.12 12.02 -2.58
CA TYR A 132 -4.75 12.14 -1.27
C TYR A 132 -5.16 13.59 -1.02
N LEU A 133 -6.18 13.78 -0.19
CA LEU A 133 -6.63 15.11 0.20
C LEU A 133 -5.57 15.80 1.06
N VAL A 134 -5.18 17.01 0.67
CA VAL A 134 -4.28 17.88 1.42
C VAL A 134 -5.09 19.02 2.02
N GLU A 135 -4.91 19.26 3.30
CA GLU A 135 -5.48 20.39 4.02
C GLU A 135 -4.34 21.18 4.66
N ILE A 136 -4.45 22.51 4.66
CA ILE A 136 -3.48 23.40 5.30
C ILE A 136 -4.22 24.20 6.36
N GLU A 137 -3.86 24.01 7.62
CA GLU A 137 -4.42 24.74 8.74
C GLU A 137 -3.29 25.33 9.59
N ASN A 138 -3.34 26.62 9.87
CA ASN A 138 -2.33 27.31 10.67
C ASN A 138 -0.89 27.06 10.18
N ASN A 139 -0.68 27.08 8.88
CA ASN A 139 0.61 26.81 8.23
C ASN A 139 1.11 25.36 8.42
N VAL A 140 0.23 24.41 8.78
CA VAL A 140 0.53 22.99 8.96
C VAL A 140 -0.19 22.16 7.89
N LEU A 141 0.56 21.33 7.20
CA LEU A 141 0.07 20.41 6.17
C LEU A 141 -0.44 19.12 6.81
N LYS A 142 -1.66 18.76 6.48
CA LYS A 142 -2.33 17.52 6.86
C LYS A 142 -2.72 16.75 5.60
N VAL A 143 -2.49 15.46 5.58
CA VAL A 143 -2.84 14.58 4.46
C VAL A 143 -3.77 13.48 4.95
N ASP A 144 -4.99 13.45 4.41
CA ASP A 144 -5.96 12.40 4.71
C ASP A 144 -5.76 11.21 3.77
N THR A 145 -5.12 10.16 4.28
CA THR A 145 -4.81 8.95 3.52
C THR A 145 -5.99 8.00 3.33
N SER A 146 -7.14 8.26 3.96
CA SER A 146 -8.38 7.51 3.73
C SER A 146 -9.09 7.94 2.46
N LYS A 147 -8.86 9.18 2.00
CA LYS A 147 -9.53 9.80 0.86
C LYS A 147 -8.64 9.79 -0.38
N LEU A 148 -8.55 8.64 -1.06
CA LEU A 148 -7.84 8.53 -2.32
C LEU A 148 -8.72 8.98 -3.49
N LYS A 149 -8.32 10.07 -4.15
CA LYS A 149 -8.98 10.60 -5.36
C LYS A 149 -8.28 10.09 -6.62
N ARG A 150 -8.98 9.29 -7.41
CA ARG A 150 -8.52 8.88 -8.76
C ARG A 150 -8.64 10.05 -9.72
N ARG A 151 -7.65 10.17 -10.62
CA ARG A 151 -7.67 11.18 -11.68
C ARG A 151 -7.11 10.63 -12.99
N SER A 152 -7.51 11.24 -14.10
CA SER A 152 -7.00 10.91 -15.42
C SER A 152 -5.76 11.76 -15.76
N VAL A 153 -5.84 13.06 -15.53
CA VAL A 153 -4.83 14.07 -15.84
C VAL A 153 -4.67 15.04 -14.68
N PHE A 154 -3.65 15.86 -14.72
CA PHE A 154 -3.49 17.01 -13.82
C PHE A 154 -4.54 18.09 -14.14
N ALA A 155 -5.08 18.69 -13.07
CA ALA A 155 -5.92 19.88 -13.15
C ALA A 155 -5.56 20.84 -12.01
N ALA A 156 -5.64 22.14 -12.26
CA ALA A 156 -5.18 23.16 -11.31
C ALA A 156 -5.98 23.17 -9.99
N ASP A 157 -7.25 22.78 -10.04
CA ASP A 157 -8.15 22.64 -8.88
C ASP A 157 -7.76 21.49 -7.92
N GLN A 158 -6.81 20.66 -8.32
CA GLN A 158 -6.28 19.57 -7.50
C GLN A 158 -5.17 20.02 -6.56
N VAL A 159 -4.63 21.20 -6.77
CA VAL A 159 -3.51 21.77 -6.02
C VAL A 159 -4.03 22.53 -4.81
N THR A 160 -3.47 22.24 -3.64
CA THR A 160 -3.77 22.98 -2.41
C THR A 160 -2.71 24.04 -2.19
N TYR A 161 -3.14 25.29 -2.05
CA TYR A 161 -2.25 26.42 -1.78
C TYR A 161 -2.36 26.84 -0.33
N PRO A 162 -1.25 27.26 0.31
CA PRO A 162 -1.31 27.91 1.60
C PRO A 162 -2.06 29.25 1.47
N ASP A 163 -2.82 29.60 2.51
CA ASP A 163 -3.43 30.91 2.58
C ASP A 163 -2.35 31.99 2.43
N LYS A 164 -2.62 32.97 1.60
CA LYS A 164 -1.71 34.12 1.48
C LYS A 164 -1.73 34.86 2.81
N ALA A 165 -0.57 34.90 3.48
CA ALA A 165 -0.36 35.73 4.66
C ALA A 165 -0.47 37.22 4.31
#